data_1f4bcc6cd50ceda8f8cd2b85fdca777a
#
_entry.id   1f4bcc6cd50ceda8f8cd2b85fdca777a
#
_cell.length_a   1.000
_cell.length_b   1.000
_cell.length_c   1.000
_cell.angle_alpha   90.00
_cell.angle_beta   90.00
_cell.angle_gamma   90.00
#
_symmetry.space_group_name_H-M   'P 1'
#
loop_
_entity.id
_entity.type
_entity.pdbx_description
1 polymer ?
#
loop_
_entity_poly.entity_id
_entity_poly.type
_entity_poly.pdbx_seq_one_letter_code
_entity_poly.pdbx_strand_id
1 'polypeptide(L)'
;MADVVLVEGLAVETVIGVYDWEREITQRLLVDLEMAWDNRVPAASDDVADALDYAAVSERVSQCLQALQPQLIETAAEAVATMLQQDFGVSWLRLTINKPGAVPAATSVGVRIERGQR
;
A
#
# COMPACT_ATOMS: atom_id res chain seq x y z
N MET A 1 -15.03 -12.95 9.79
CA MET A 1 -13.66 -13.45 9.68
C MET A 1 -12.68 -12.30 9.94
N ALA A 2 -11.76 -12.48 10.87
CA ALA A 2 -10.81 -11.45 11.26
C ALA A 2 -9.39 -11.67 10.69
N ASP A 3 -9.23 -12.65 9.81
CA ASP A 3 -7.93 -12.95 9.22
C ASP A 3 -7.50 -11.83 8.27
N VAL A 4 -6.22 -11.54 8.27
CA VAL A 4 -5.62 -10.58 7.34
C VAL A 4 -4.33 -11.15 6.75
N VAL A 5 -3.96 -10.62 5.61
CA VAL A 5 -2.63 -10.76 5.03
C VAL A 5 -1.91 -9.43 5.22
N LEU A 6 -0.66 -9.49 5.64
CA LEU A 6 0.14 -8.31 5.97
C LEU A 6 1.27 -8.13 4.97
N VAL A 7 1.51 -6.88 4.59
CA VAL A 7 2.76 -6.43 3.98
C VAL A 7 3.25 -5.28 4.82
N GLU A 8 4.45 -5.37 5.35
CA GLU A 8 4.98 -4.38 6.28
C GLU A 8 6.27 -3.77 5.75
N GLY A 9 6.34 -2.45 5.80
CA GLY A 9 7.56 -1.72 5.43
C GLY A 9 7.94 -1.85 3.95
N LEU A 10 6.97 -1.99 3.05
CA LEU A 10 7.25 -2.02 1.61
C LEU A 10 7.82 -0.68 1.17
N ALA A 11 9.06 -0.67 0.73
CA ALA A 11 9.73 0.54 0.25
C ALA A 11 9.39 0.76 -1.22
N VAL A 12 8.86 1.93 -1.54
CA VAL A 12 8.53 2.32 -2.92
C VAL A 12 9.24 3.64 -3.22
N GLU A 13 10.09 3.63 -4.25
CA GLU A 13 10.75 4.83 -4.74
C GLU A 13 9.88 5.45 -5.83
N THR A 14 9.41 6.68 -5.61
CA THR A 14 8.56 7.38 -6.56
C THR A 14 8.71 8.89 -6.44
N VAL A 15 8.24 9.61 -7.44
CA VAL A 15 8.10 11.07 -7.36
C VAL A 15 6.88 11.36 -6.49
N ILE A 16 7.09 12.12 -5.42
CA ILE A 16 6.05 12.47 -4.44
C ILE A 16 6.39 13.82 -3.82
N GLY A 17 5.40 14.68 -3.69
CA GLY A 17 5.54 15.97 -3.03
C GLY A 17 5.03 17.12 -3.87
N VAL A 18 4.77 18.25 -3.20
CA VAL A 18 4.15 19.45 -3.78
C VAL A 18 5.20 20.43 -4.30
N TYR A 19 6.37 20.48 -3.66
CA TYR A 19 7.40 21.45 -4.02
C TYR A 19 8.06 21.11 -5.35
N ASP A 20 8.47 22.14 -6.09
CA ASP A 20 9.07 21.97 -7.42
C ASP A 20 10.28 21.02 -7.38
N TRP A 21 11.16 21.18 -6.37
CA TRP A 21 12.33 20.32 -6.23
C TRP A 21 11.96 18.84 -5.97
N GLU A 22 10.81 18.60 -5.33
CA GLU A 22 10.32 17.24 -5.09
C GLU A 22 9.87 16.57 -6.38
N ARG A 23 9.43 17.33 -7.37
CA ARG A 23 9.01 16.80 -8.67
C ARG A 23 10.19 16.34 -9.54
N GLU A 24 11.40 16.74 -9.18
CA GLU A 24 12.62 16.44 -9.93
C GLU A 24 13.39 15.23 -9.39
N ILE A 25 12.95 14.65 -8.28
CA ILE A 25 13.63 13.54 -7.62
C ILE A 25 12.65 12.42 -7.28
N THR A 26 13.19 11.24 -6.98
CA THR A 26 12.43 10.19 -6.32
C THR A 26 12.67 10.23 -4.82
N GLN A 27 11.65 9.86 -4.07
CA GLN A 27 11.73 9.73 -2.61
C GLN A 27 11.17 8.38 -2.21
N ARG A 28 11.56 7.89 -1.05
CA ARG A 28 11.09 6.62 -0.54
C ARG A 28 9.83 6.80 0.28
N LEU A 29 8.80 6.03 -0.08
CA LEU A 29 7.62 5.82 0.75
C LEU A 29 7.71 4.44 1.39
N LEU A 30 7.20 4.30 2.61
CA LEU A 30 7.05 3.02 3.28
C LEU A 30 5.57 2.71 3.38
N VAL A 31 5.17 1.56 2.87
CA VAL A 31 3.76 1.16 2.78
C VAL A 31 3.53 -0.06 3.66
N ASP A 32 2.55 0.05 4.56
CA ASP A 32 2.07 -1.07 5.38
C ASP A 32 0.64 -1.39 4.97
N LEU A 33 0.37 -2.66 4.73
CA LEU A 33 -0.95 -3.13 4.31
C LEU A 33 -1.47 -4.20 5.26
N GLU A 34 -2.75 -4.08 5.64
CA GLU A 34 -3.53 -5.13 6.26
C GLU A 34 -4.72 -5.38 5.35
N MET A 35 -4.87 -6.60 4.84
CA MET A 35 -5.88 -6.94 3.85
C MET A 35 -6.67 -8.14 4.32
N ALA A 36 -8.02 -8.00 4.40
CA ALA A 36 -8.88 -9.10 4.79
C ALA A 36 -8.80 -10.23 3.78
N TRP A 37 -8.61 -11.44 4.28
CA TRP A 37 -8.56 -12.66 3.46
C TRP A 37 -8.87 -13.86 4.34
N ASP A 38 -9.64 -14.82 3.81
CA ASP A 38 -9.87 -16.06 4.54
C ASP A 38 -8.68 -17.01 4.34
N ASN A 39 -7.74 -16.96 5.27
CA ASN A 39 -6.49 -17.71 5.18
C ASN A 39 -6.68 -19.23 5.36
N ARG A 40 -7.87 -19.68 5.78
CA ARG A 40 -8.15 -21.12 5.95
C ARG A 40 -8.19 -21.84 4.61
N VAL A 41 -8.65 -21.17 3.55
CA VAL A 41 -8.76 -21.78 2.22
C VAL A 41 -7.38 -22.14 1.65
N PRO A 42 -6.43 -21.19 1.52
CA PRO A 42 -5.09 -21.54 1.06
C PRO A 42 -4.34 -22.45 2.04
N ALA A 43 -4.62 -22.35 3.34
CA ALA A 43 -3.99 -23.24 4.33
C ALA A 43 -4.43 -24.69 4.14
N ALA A 44 -5.66 -24.94 3.69
CA ALA A 44 -6.16 -26.29 3.45
C ALA A 44 -5.64 -26.87 2.13
N SER A 45 -5.54 -26.06 1.08
CA SER A 45 -5.12 -26.50 -0.27
C SER A 45 -3.61 -26.45 -0.47
N ASP A 46 -2.92 -25.58 0.28
CA ASP A 46 -1.51 -25.24 0.06
C ASP A 46 -1.25 -24.76 -1.38
N ASP A 47 -2.24 -24.06 -1.96
CA ASP A 47 -2.20 -23.58 -3.33
C ASP A 47 -2.26 -22.04 -3.34
N VAL A 48 -1.28 -21.40 -3.99
CA VAL A 48 -1.21 -19.95 -4.12
C VAL A 48 -2.42 -19.37 -4.85
N ALA A 49 -3.08 -20.15 -5.69
CA ALA A 49 -4.30 -19.71 -6.39
C ALA A 49 -5.44 -19.36 -5.42
N ASP A 50 -5.45 -19.94 -4.22
CA ASP A 50 -6.45 -19.65 -3.18
C ASP A 50 -6.00 -18.55 -2.22
N ALA A 51 -4.75 -18.14 -2.29
CA ALA A 51 -4.16 -17.13 -1.40
C ALA A 51 -4.27 -15.73 -2.00
N LEU A 52 -4.15 -14.72 -1.12
CA LEU A 52 -3.82 -13.38 -1.58
C LEU A 52 -2.31 -13.35 -1.85
N ASP A 53 -1.94 -13.24 -3.11
CA ASP A 53 -0.53 -13.23 -3.54
C ASP A 53 0.12 -11.89 -3.17
N TYR A 54 0.76 -11.84 -2.00
CA TYR A 54 1.36 -10.62 -1.49
C TYR A 54 2.57 -10.15 -2.32
N ALA A 55 3.23 -11.04 -3.06
CA ALA A 55 4.29 -10.64 -3.99
C ALA A 55 3.70 -9.86 -5.17
N ALA A 56 2.62 -10.35 -5.75
CA ALA A 56 1.90 -9.63 -6.81
C ALA A 56 1.30 -8.32 -6.31
N VAL A 57 0.74 -8.31 -5.10
CA VAL A 57 0.24 -7.09 -4.45
C VAL A 57 1.36 -6.06 -4.33
N SER A 58 2.50 -6.45 -3.80
CA SER A 58 3.64 -5.54 -3.58
C SER A 58 4.15 -4.94 -4.89
N GLU A 59 4.26 -5.75 -5.93
CA GLU A 59 4.67 -5.28 -7.25
C GLU A 59 3.67 -4.28 -7.82
N ARG A 60 2.37 -4.55 -7.70
CA ARG A 60 1.32 -3.66 -8.20
C ARG A 60 1.26 -2.34 -7.43
N VAL A 61 1.48 -2.37 -6.11
CA VAL A 61 1.57 -1.14 -5.31
C VAL A 61 2.70 -0.26 -5.82
N SER A 62 3.87 -0.83 -6.04
CA SER A 62 5.02 -0.09 -6.57
C SER A 62 4.73 0.52 -7.93
N GLN A 63 4.17 -0.28 -8.86
CA GLN A 63 3.81 0.18 -10.20
C GLN A 63 2.76 1.30 -10.15
N CYS A 64 1.74 1.15 -9.32
CA CYS A 64 0.68 2.12 -9.13
C CYS A 64 1.24 3.49 -8.71
N LEU A 65 2.08 3.52 -7.69
CA LEU A 65 2.64 4.77 -7.18
C LEU A 65 3.67 5.38 -8.14
N GLN A 66 4.47 4.56 -8.81
CA GLN A 66 5.45 5.04 -9.79
C GLN A 66 4.78 5.64 -11.02
N ALA A 67 3.65 5.07 -11.46
CA ALA A 67 2.89 5.61 -12.58
C ALA A 67 2.13 6.89 -12.20
N LEU A 68 1.59 6.94 -10.98
CA LEU A 68 0.76 8.05 -10.52
C LEU A 68 1.57 9.32 -10.26
N GLN A 69 2.74 9.18 -9.66
CA GLN A 69 3.58 10.30 -9.23
C GLN A 69 2.79 11.38 -8.47
N PRO A 70 2.14 11.03 -7.36
CA PRO A 70 1.20 11.93 -6.68
C PRO A 70 1.92 13.08 -5.99
N GLN A 71 1.23 14.18 -5.78
CA GLN A 71 1.74 15.27 -4.96
C GLN A 71 1.57 14.97 -3.47
N LEU A 72 0.47 14.32 -3.10
CA LEU A 72 0.10 14.07 -1.71
C LEU A 72 0.12 12.59 -1.38
N ILE A 73 0.57 12.23 -0.19
CA ILE A 73 0.49 10.83 0.28
C ILE A 73 -0.95 10.38 0.48
N GLU A 74 -1.88 11.29 0.73
CA GLU A 74 -3.33 11.01 0.77
C GLU A 74 -3.83 10.48 -0.58
N THR A 75 -3.41 11.10 -1.67
CA THR A 75 -3.72 10.65 -3.04
C THR A 75 -3.13 9.26 -3.29
N ALA A 76 -1.89 9.05 -2.87
CA ALA A 76 -1.23 7.74 -2.95
C ALA A 76 -2.02 6.66 -2.21
N ALA A 77 -2.48 6.96 -0.99
CA ALA A 77 -3.22 6.01 -0.17
C ALA A 77 -4.54 5.60 -0.82
N GLU A 78 -5.31 6.55 -1.33
CA GLU A 78 -6.59 6.24 -2.00
C GLU A 78 -6.38 5.43 -3.28
N ALA A 79 -5.35 5.75 -4.06
CA ALA A 79 -5.05 5.02 -5.29
C ALA A 79 -4.68 3.55 -5.01
N VAL A 80 -3.86 3.32 -3.99
CA VAL A 80 -3.50 1.96 -3.57
C VAL A 80 -4.72 1.20 -3.07
N ALA A 81 -5.57 1.82 -2.24
CA ALA A 81 -6.77 1.18 -1.73
C ALA A 81 -7.72 0.77 -2.86
N THR A 82 -7.96 1.65 -3.81
CA THR A 82 -8.82 1.38 -4.97
C THR A 82 -8.27 0.22 -5.79
N MET A 83 -6.98 0.22 -6.07
CA MET A 83 -6.32 -0.84 -6.83
C MET A 83 -6.45 -2.19 -6.13
N LEU A 84 -6.22 -2.24 -4.83
CA LEU A 84 -6.32 -3.48 -4.06
C LEU A 84 -7.73 -4.06 -4.08
N GLN A 85 -8.76 -3.20 -3.96
CA GLN A 85 -10.14 -3.65 -4.01
C GLN A 85 -10.55 -4.11 -5.41
N GLN A 86 -10.14 -3.39 -6.46
CA GLN A 86 -10.54 -3.69 -7.84
C GLN A 86 -9.75 -4.85 -8.44
N ASP A 87 -8.43 -4.87 -8.25
CA ASP A 87 -7.57 -5.83 -8.96
C ASP A 87 -7.34 -7.12 -8.17
N PHE A 88 -7.46 -7.08 -6.85
CA PHE A 88 -7.23 -8.25 -5.99
C PHE A 88 -8.48 -8.70 -5.23
N GLY A 89 -9.57 -7.97 -5.36
CA GLY A 89 -10.83 -8.35 -4.70
C GLY A 89 -10.77 -8.28 -3.17
N VAL A 90 -9.91 -7.43 -2.62
CA VAL A 90 -9.79 -7.25 -1.17
C VAL A 90 -11.05 -6.54 -0.66
N SER A 91 -11.81 -7.22 0.20
CA SER A 91 -13.08 -6.68 0.70
C SER A 91 -12.88 -5.57 1.73
N TRP A 92 -11.86 -5.67 2.54
CA TRP A 92 -11.50 -4.68 3.56
C TRP A 92 -9.99 -4.56 3.63
N LEU A 93 -9.53 -3.35 3.84
CA LEU A 93 -8.11 -3.08 4.04
C LEU A 93 -7.90 -1.91 4.99
N ARG A 94 -6.76 -1.93 5.65
CA ARG A 94 -6.19 -0.77 6.33
C ARG A 94 -4.76 -0.61 5.82
N LEU A 95 -4.43 0.59 5.38
CA LEU A 95 -3.09 0.86 4.90
C LEU A 95 -2.52 2.14 5.50
N THR A 96 -1.21 2.15 5.63
CA THR A 96 -0.45 3.29 6.12
C THR A 96 0.64 3.60 5.10
N ILE A 97 0.77 4.87 4.74
CA ILE A 97 1.90 5.34 3.93
C ILE A 97 2.67 6.36 4.74
N ASN A 98 3.94 6.09 4.94
CA ASN A 98 4.88 6.97 5.63
C ASN A 98 5.85 7.59 4.63
N LYS A 99 6.16 8.86 4.85
CA LYS A 99 7.15 9.61 4.07
C LYS A 99 8.27 10.03 5.01
N PRO A 100 9.33 9.21 5.16
CA PRO A 100 10.45 9.53 6.04
C PRO A 100 11.16 10.80 5.60
N GLY A 101 11.57 11.62 6.55
CA GLY A 101 12.33 12.83 6.27
C GLY A 101 11.51 14.03 5.79
N ALA A 102 10.19 13.91 5.66
CA ALA A 102 9.34 15.02 5.22
C ALA A 102 9.35 16.18 6.22
N VAL A 103 9.41 15.88 7.51
CA VAL A 103 9.59 16.85 8.58
C VAL A 103 10.83 16.46 9.37
N PRO A 104 11.89 17.30 9.38
CA PRO A 104 13.16 16.92 10.01
C PRO A 104 13.04 16.55 11.49
N ALA A 105 12.11 17.16 12.21
CA ALA A 105 11.93 16.92 13.65
C ALA A 105 11.12 15.65 13.96
N ALA A 106 10.50 15.04 12.96
CA ALA A 106 9.71 13.81 13.10
C ALA A 106 10.49 12.62 12.54
N THR A 107 10.30 11.43 13.11
CA THR A 107 10.83 10.18 12.54
C THR A 107 10.28 9.96 11.14
N SER A 108 8.97 10.14 10.99
CA SER A 108 8.29 10.16 9.69
C SER A 108 6.94 10.85 9.85
N VAL A 109 6.35 11.22 8.74
CA VAL A 109 4.94 11.63 8.68
C VAL A 109 4.21 10.65 7.79
N GLY A 110 2.91 10.45 8.03
CA GLY A 110 2.17 9.46 7.27
C GLY A 110 0.67 9.66 7.38
N VAL A 111 -0.04 8.86 6.61
CA VAL A 111 -1.51 8.75 6.64
C VAL A 111 -1.90 7.30 6.77
N ARG A 112 -3.01 7.04 7.45
CA ARG A 112 -3.62 5.71 7.56
C ARG A 112 -5.07 5.81 7.18
N ILE A 113 -5.52 4.90 6.32
CA ILE A 113 -6.91 4.83 5.91
C ILE A 113 -7.44 3.40 6.03
N GLU A 114 -8.74 3.28 6.24
CA GLU A 114 -9.48 2.01 6.14
C GLU A 114 -10.52 2.15 5.05
N ARG A 115 -10.69 1.09 4.25
CA ARG A 115 -11.69 1.06 3.17
C ARG A 115 -12.30 -0.31 3.07
N GLY A 116 -13.59 -0.33 2.70
CA GLY A 116 -14.33 -1.57 2.51
C GLY A 116 -14.95 -2.09 3.78
N GLN A 117 -15.44 -3.32 3.69
CA GLN A 117 -16.09 -4.04 4.81
C GLN A 117 -15.63 -5.49 4.80
N ARG A 118 -15.43 -6.02 5.98
CA ARG A 118 -15.03 -7.42 6.15
C ARG A 118 -16.17 -8.39 5.85
#